data_727ed1d0eab21f97fa78096f713db8ac
#
_entry.id   727ed1d0eab21f97fa78096f713db8ac
#
_cell.length_a   1.000
_cell.length_b   1.000
_cell.length_c   1.000
_cell.angle_alpha   90.00
_cell.angle_beta   90.00
_cell.angle_gamma   90.00
#
_symmetry.space_group_name_H-M   'P 1'
#
loop_
_entity.id
_entity.type
_entity.pdbx_description
1 polymer ?
#
loop_
_entity_poly.entity_id
_entity_poly.type
_entity_poly.pdbx_seq_one_letter_code
_entity_poly.pdbx_strand_id
1 'polypeptide(L)'
;VSHGCIRVARPYDLAVFMLSKKDEAMMERIRYSMTIDYRPSHTRGNDEESEKQKESIDKKKMLGSLNVNPQVPIFISYYTLYPDQNGTLVPYPDVYGFDNVIYNSLKGYLASGQ
;
A
#
# COMPACT_ATOMS: atom_id res chain seq x y z
N VAL A 1 -0.08 -14.94 -2.47
CA VAL A 1 -0.22 -13.84 -3.43
C VAL A 1 -1.60 -13.25 -3.24
N SER A 2 -1.71 -12.00 -2.78
CA SER A 2 -3.00 -11.35 -2.59
C SER A 2 -3.52 -10.83 -3.93
N HIS A 3 -4.76 -11.14 -4.26
CA HIS A 3 -5.41 -10.66 -5.46
C HIS A 3 -5.87 -9.21 -5.26
N GLY A 4 -5.18 -8.27 -5.87
CA GLY A 4 -5.62 -6.88 -5.99
C GLY A 4 -5.32 -5.93 -4.82
N CYS A 5 -4.56 -6.33 -3.80
CA CYS A 5 -4.19 -5.45 -2.69
C CYS A 5 -2.81 -4.81 -2.92
N ILE A 6 -2.76 -3.49 -2.86
CA ILE A 6 -1.51 -2.74 -2.80
C ILE A 6 -1.12 -2.58 -1.34
N ARG A 7 0.13 -2.92 -1.00
CA ARG A 7 0.68 -2.74 0.34
C ARG A 7 1.64 -1.57 0.35
N VAL A 8 1.50 -0.70 1.33
CA VAL A 8 2.34 0.47 1.53
C VAL A 8 3.31 0.19 2.67
N ALA A 9 4.62 0.36 2.42
CA ALA A 9 5.64 0.08 3.42
C ALA A 9 5.59 1.05 4.62
N ARG A 10 5.23 2.31 4.37
CA ARG A 10 5.16 3.36 5.40
C ARG A 10 3.80 4.08 5.33
N PRO A 11 2.70 3.40 5.69
CA PRO A 11 1.35 3.91 5.47
C PRO A 11 1.04 5.16 6.30
N TYR A 12 1.54 5.25 7.54
CA TYR A 12 1.36 6.43 8.39
C TYR A 12 2.01 7.67 7.79
N ASP A 13 3.26 7.56 7.35
CA ASP A 13 3.98 8.69 6.77
C ASP A 13 3.31 9.17 5.48
N LEU A 14 2.83 8.25 4.66
CA LEU A 14 2.09 8.57 3.45
C LEU A 14 0.78 9.29 3.79
N ALA A 15 0.02 8.80 4.78
CA ALA A 15 -1.21 9.43 5.21
C ALA A 15 -0.98 10.85 5.71
N VAL A 16 0.03 11.06 6.55
CA VAL A 16 0.41 12.39 7.08
C VAL A 16 0.89 13.33 5.96
N PHE A 17 1.65 12.79 4.99
CA PHE A 17 2.09 13.55 3.82
C PHE A 17 0.91 14.06 2.98
N MET A 18 -0.14 13.25 2.86
CA MET A 18 -1.35 13.58 2.09
C MET A 18 -2.32 14.52 2.82
N LEU A 19 -2.11 14.83 4.10
CA LEU A 19 -2.94 15.78 4.83
C LEU A 19 -2.70 17.21 4.35
N SER A 20 -3.75 17.89 3.93
CA SER A 20 -3.70 19.31 3.53
C SER A 20 -3.34 20.23 4.70
N LYS A 21 -3.75 19.85 5.89
CA LYS A 21 -3.40 20.53 7.15
C LYS A 21 -2.86 19.50 8.12
N LYS A 22 -1.68 19.79 8.67
CA LYS A 22 -1.09 18.98 9.73
C LYS A 22 -1.80 19.33 11.04
N ASP A 23 -2.93 18.69 11.28
CA ASP A 23 -3.67 18.75 12.54
C ASP A 23 -3.20 17.60 13.43
N GLU A 24 -2.67 17.95 14.59
CA GLU A 24 -2.10 17.01 15.54
C GLU A 24 -3.14 15.99 16.04
N ALA A 25 -4.37 16.45 16.28
CA ALA A 25 -5.47 15.59 16.67
C ALA A 25 -5.82 14.58 15.56
N MET A 26 -5.79 14.99 14.29
CA MET A 26 -6.02 14.10 13.17
C MET A 26 -4.88 13.08 12.99
N MET A 27 -3.64 13.51 13.15
CA MET A 27 -2.46 12.65 13.09
C MET A 27 -2.50 11.58 14.19
N GLU A 28 -2.92 11.95 15.41
CA GLU A 28 -3.10 10.98 16.50
C GLU A 28 -4.20 9.95 16.17
N ARG A 29 -5.32 10.37 15.62
CA ARG A 29 -6.39 9.47 15.20
C ARG A 29 -5.95 8.51 14.09
N ILE A 30 -5.17 8.98 13.12
CA ILE A 30 -4.59 8.12 12.09
C ILE A 30 -3.67 7.08 12.72
N ARG A 31 -2.76 7.51 13.60
CA ARG A 31 -1.85 6.61 14.32
C ARG A 31 -2.62 5.56 15.10
N TYR A 32 -3.62 5.99 15.87
CA TYR A 32 -4.47 5.10 16.66
C TYR A 32 -5.15 4.05 15.77
N SER A 33 -5.74 4.47 14.65
CA SER A 33 -6.43 3.56 13.71
C SER A 33 -5.51 2.56 13.02
N MET A 34 -4.22 2.89 12.85
CA MET A 34 -3.22 2.01 12.25
C MET A 34 -2.53 1.06 13.24
N THR A 35 -2.57 1.37 14.54
CA THR A 35 -1.92 0.56 15.59
C THR A 35 -2.85 -0.49 16.17
N ILE A 36 -4.16 -0.34 16.00
CA ILE A 36 -5.13 -1.30 16.49
C ILE A 36 -5.19 -2.49 15.53
N ASP A 37 -4.93 -3.68 16.04
CA ASP A 37 -5.13 -4.94 15.32
C ASP A 37 -6.64 -5.29 15.31
N TYR A 38 -7.39 -4.51 14.52
CA TYR A 38 -8.80 -4.77 14.30
C TYR A 38 -8.94 -5.91 13.30
N ARG A 39 -9.14 -7.12 13.80
CA ARG A 39 -9.57 -8.27 12.99
C ARG A 39 -11.10 -8.30 12.98
N PRO A 40 -11.76 -7.93 11.87
CA PRO A 40 -13.19 -8.16 11.76
C PRO A 40 -13.43 -9.67 11.86
N SER A 41 -14.12 -10.11 12.91
CA SER A 41 -14.43 -11.53 13.13
C SER A 41 -15.44 -11.98 12.06
N HIS A 42 -14.92 -12.55 10.98
CA HIS A 42 -15.72 -13.34 10.04
C HIS A 42 -15.80 -14.81 10.45
N THR A 43 -15.22 -15.17 11.56
CA THR A 43 -15.29 -16.52 12.13
C THR A 43 -16.47 -16.59 13.08
N ARG A 44 -17.45 -17.44 12.75
CA ARG A 44 -18.46 -17.97 13.67
C ARG A 44 -17.75 -18.85 14.70
N GLY A 45 -17.12 -18.25 15.68
CA GLY A 45 -16.54 -18.92 16.82
C GLY A 45 -16.76 -18.04 18.05
N ASN A 46 -17.34 -18.62 19.09
CA ASN A 46 -17.52 -18.00 20.40
C ASN A 46 -16.15 -17.83 21.07
N ASP A 47 -15.42 -16.80 20.72
CA ASP A 47 -14.17 -16.48 21.40
C ASP A 47 -14.40 -15.28 22.31
N GLU A 48 -14.49 -15.56 23.62
CA GLU A 48 -14.58 -14.56 24.69
C GLU A 48 -13.42 -13.54 24.64
N GLU A 49 -12.29 -13.90 24.03
CA GLU A 49 -11.16 -12.99 23.78
C GLU A 49 -11.48 -11.88 22.76
N SER A 50 -12.33 -12.16 21.77
CA SER A 50 -12.70 -11.14 20.77
C SER A 50 -13.66 -10.09 21.34
N GLU A 51 -14.43 -10.41 22.38
CA GLU A 51 -15.30 -9.44 23.04
C GLU A 51 -14.53 -8.49 23.96
N LYS A 52 -13.53 -8.99 24.69
CA LYS A 52 -12.66 -8.16 25.53
C LYS A 52 -11.81 -7.17 24.72
N GLN A 53 -11.39 -7.55 23.51
CA GLN A 53 -10.70 -6.64 22.59
C GLN A 53 -11.63 -5.56 22.02
N LYS A 54 -12.89 -5.84 21.81
CA LYS A 54 -13.89 -4.86 21.36
C LYS A 54 -14.20 -3.79 22.41
N GLU A 55 -14.16 -4.11 23.68
CA GLU A 55 -14.39 -3.15 24.78
C GLU A 55 -13.23 -2.16 24.96
N SER A 56 -12.02 -2.53 24.59
CA SER A 56 -10.83 -1.66 24.73
C SER A 56 -10.65 -0.66 23.57
N ILE A 57 -11.40 -0.84 22.47
CA ILE A 57 -11.28 0.01 21.28
C ILE A 57 -12.19 1.23 21.40
N ASP A 58 -11.59 2.42 21.48
CA ASP A 58 -12.33 3.68 21.41
C ASP A 58 -12.76 3.99 19.99
N LYS A 59 -14.00 3.59 19.66
CA LYS A 59 -14.58 3.79 18.32
C LYS A 59 -14.64 5.27 17.90
N LYS A 60 -14.62 6.21 18.85
CA LYS A 60 -14.63 7.65 18.57
C LYS A 60 -13.28 8.12 18.03
N LYS A 61 -12.20 7.43 18.40
CA LYS A 61 -10.84 7.74 17.91
C LYS A 61 -10.54 7.07 16.58
N MET A 62 -11.27 6.03 16.21
CA MET A 62 -11.04 5.33 14.94
C MET A 62 -11.48 6.16 13.73
N LEU A 63 -10.68 6.12 12.69
CA LEU A 63 -11.00 6.66 11.37
C LEU A 63 -11.35 5.51 10.43
N GLY A 64 -12.57 5.51 9.89
CA GLY A 64 -12.95 4.58 8.83
C GLY A 64 -12.42 4.98 7.47
N SER A 65 -12.40 6.29 7.20
CA SER A 65 -11.88 6.87 5.96
C SER A 65 -11.46 8.33 6.20
N LEU A 66 -10.57 8.81 5.35
CA LEU A 66 -10.13 10.20 5.32
C LEU A 66 -10.06 10.68 3.88
N ASN A 67 -10.71 11.79 3.59
CA ASN A 67 -10.66 12.39 2.27
C ASN A 67 -9.35 13.16 2.10
N VAL A 68 -8.65 12.89 1.00
CA VAL A 68 -7.44 13.62 0.60
C VAL A 68 -7.87 14.80 -0.28
N ASN A 69 -7.46 16.02 0.10
CA ASN A 69 -7.73 17.23 -0.66
C ASN A 69 -6.47 18.12 -0.72
N PRO A 70 -5.95 18.45 -1.92
CA PRO A 70 -6.42 18.03 -3.24
C PRO A 70 -6.24 16.52 -3.49
N GLN A 71 -7.06 15.96 -4.37
CA GLN A 71 -6.92 14.56 -4.77
C GLN A 71 -5.59 14.35 -5.49
N VAL A 72 -4.89 13.27 -5.14
CA VAL A 72 -3.62 12.90 -5.75
C VAL A 72 -3.85 11.74 -6.71
N PRO A 73 -3.53 11.89 -8.01
CA PRO A 73 -3.65 10.79 -8.96
C PRO A 73 -2.65 9.69 -8.64
N ILE A 74 -3.09 8.45 -8.74
CA ILE A 74 -2.25 7.26 -8.53
C ILE A 74 -2.10 6.53 -9.85
N PHE A 75 -0.86 6.24 -10.24
CA PHE A 75 -0.53 5.42 -11.39
C PHE A 75 0.09 4.11 -10.90
N ILE A 76 -0.47 2.99 -11.36
CA ILE A 76 0.04 1.66 -11.06
C ILE A 76 0.77 1.17 -12.30
N SER A 77 2.07 0.90 -12.16
CA SER A 77 2.91 0.39 -13.23
C SER A 77 3.78 -0.74 -12.73
N TYR A 78 4.30 -1.54 -13.65
CA TYR A 78 5.15 -2.67 -13.36
C TYR A 78 6.51 -2.46 -14.02
N TYR A 79 7.54 -2.37 -13.21
CA TYR A 79 8.92 -2.22 -13.65
C TYR A 79 9.80 -3.25 -12.95
N THR A 80 10.63 -3.92 -13.72
CA THR A 80 11.68 -4.82 -13.22
C THR A 80 13.03 -4.14 -13.09
N LEU A 81 13.13 -2.89 -13.57
CA LEU A 81 14.29 -2.03 -13.44
C LEU A 81 13.82 -0.63 -13.04
N TYR A 82 14.27 -0.15 -11.89
CA TYR A 82 13.85 1.15 -11.37
C TYR A 82 15.02 1.88 -10.69
N PRO A 83 15.16 3.20 -10.87
CA PRO A 83 16.22 3.97 -10.23
C PRO A 83 16.01 4.07 -8.72
N ASP A 84 17.10 3.90 -7.96
CA ASP A 84 17.16 4.20 -6.55
C ASP A 84 17.22 5.73 -6.29
N GLN A 85 17.38 6.12 -5.02
CA GLN A 85 17.46 7.53 -4.62
C GLN A 85 18.69 8.27 -5.23
N ASN A 86 19.71 7.53 -5.68
CA ASN A 86 20.92 8.07 -6.30
C ASN A 86 20.83 8.06 -7.82
N GLY A 87 19.72 7.58 -8.38
CA GLY A 87 19.53 7.42 -9.81
C GLY A 87 20.18 6.17 -10.40
N THR A 88 20.71 5.27 -9.57
CA THR A 88 21.27 3.99 -10.01
C THR A 88 20.14 3.01 -10.29
N LEU A 89 20.16 2.38 -11.48
CA LEU A 89 19.17 1.40 -11.85
C LEU A 89 19.33 0.11 -11.04
N VAL A 90 18.30 -0.25 -10.30
CA VAL A 90 18.25 -1.46 -9.46
C VAL A 90 17.29 -2.45 -10.08
N PRO A 91 17.74 -3.72 -10.30
CA PRO A 91 16.86 -4.76 -10.81
C PRO A 91 15.96 -5.31 -9.70
N TYR A 92 14.71 -5.60 -10.06
CA TYR A 92 13.72 -6.27 -9.23
C TYR A 92 13.25 -7.57 -9.89
N PRO A 93 12.83 -8.57 -9.11
CA PRO A 93 12.35 -9.84 -9.67
C PRO A 93 11.15 -9.64 -10.60
N ASP A 94 11.21 -10.24 -11.79
CA ASP A 94 10.08 -10.30 -12.73
C ASP A 94 9.09 -11.38 -12.29
N VAL A 95 8.23 -11.03 -11.33
CA VAL A 95 7.28 -11.96 -10.70
C VAL A 95 6.23 -12.49 -11.69
N TYR A 96 5.90 -11.69 -12.72
CA TYR A 96 4.91 -12.06 -13.73
C TYR A 96 5.50 -12.63 -15.02
N GLY A 97 6.82 -12.62 -15.17
CA GLY A 97 7.52 -13.10 -16.35
C GLY A 97 7.33 -12.22 -17.60
N PHE A 98 6.98 -10.95 -17.43
CA PHE A 98 6.69 -10.05 -18.54
C PHE A 98 7.93 -9.66 -19.35
N ASP A 99 9.11 -9.62 -18.72
CA ASP A 99 10.36 -9.27 -19.41
C ASP A 99 10.66 -10.24 -20.56
N ASN A 100 10.44 -11.54 -20.35
CA ASN A 100 10.63 -12.56 -21.40
C ASN A 100 9.62 -12.38 -22.53
N VAL A 101 8.38 -12.04 -22.24
CA VAL A 101 7.34 -11.79 -23.24
C VAL A 101 7.71 -10.58 -24.09
N ILE A 102 8.11 -9.48 -23.44
CA ILE A 102 8.53 -8.25 -24.10
C ILE A 102 9.78 -8.50 -24.96
N TYR A 103 10.80 -9.16 -24.40
CA TYR A 103 12.02 -9.48 -25.12
C TYR A 103 11.75 -10.32 -26.36
N ASN A 104 10.95 -11.38 -26.23
CA ASN A 104 10.60 -12.25 -27.36
C ASN A 104 9.83 -11.50 -28.47
N SER A 105 9.02 -10.53 -28.08
CA SER A 105 8.28 -9.70 -29.04
C SER A 105 9.20 -8.70 -29.76
N LEU A 106 10.25 -8.21 -29.07
CA LEU A 106 11.14 -7.16 -29.60
C LEU A 106 12.41 -7.70 -30.26
N LYS A 107 12.83 -8.94 -29.99
CA LYS A 107 14.11 -9.49 -30.47
C LYS A 107 14.30 -9.40 -31.98
N GLY A 108 13.21 -9.54 -32.75
CA GLY A 108 13.25 -9.40 -34.22
C GLY A 108 13.62 -7.99 -34.69
N TYR A 109 13.18 -6.99 -33.96
CA TYR A 109 13.50 -5.58 -34.24
C TYR A 109 14.93 -5.21 -33.77
N LEU A 110 15.39 -5.80 -32.67
CA LEU A 110 16.75 -5.56 -32.15
C LEU A 110 17.82 -6.16 -33.08
N ALA A 111 17.55 -7.28 -33.74
CA ALA A 111 18.47 -7.93 -34.68
C ALA A 111 18.55 -7.19 -36.03
N SER A 112 17.51 -6.45 -36.44
CA SER A 112 17.46 -5.73 -37.71
C SER A 112 18.04 -4.30 -37.65
N GLY A 113 18.45 -3.82 -36.48
CA GLY A 113 18.97 -2.49 -36.23
C GLY A 113 20.52 -2.37 -36.27
N GLN A 114 21.21 -3.42 -36.70
CA GLN A 114 22.68 -3.41 -36.85
C GLN A 114 23.08 -3.27 -38.32
#